data_1b1e1939ab71855cdada70622fb9a642
#
_entry.id   1b1e1939ab71855cdada70622fb9a642
#
_cell.length_a   1.000
_cell.length_b   1.000
_cell.length_c   1.000
_cell.angle_alpha   90.00
_cell.angle_beta   90.00
_cell.angle_gamma   90.00
#
_symmetry.space_group_name_H-M   'P 1'
#
loop_
_entity.id
_entity.type
_entity.pdbx_description
1 polymer ?
#
loop_
_entity_poly.entity_id
_entity_poly.type
_entity_poly.pdbx_seq_one_letter_code
_entity_poly.pdbx_strand_id
1 'polypeptide(L)'
;EGPLLVVANHPGSADSLGVVAALKRPDINILAGHLHMMEGLPEVTRHLIFLTKNATNRMGAMREAIARLQNGESVLVFPRGFLEPDPAILPGALESLNQWTESVGVFLHKVPETVLQPMLISHVVSPKAWNGLPASLAKTSKRRHQIAMIWQFARQATGKSDGWRIPMRIFAGQPVSAKELSPALDVRELNQAVRERMKALLLSVYPDPDQPGLLNPAIPQS
;
A
#
# COMPACT_ATOMS: atom_id res chain seq x y z
N GLU A 1 19.62 0.02 10.20
CA GLU A 1 19.31 -1.35 10.64
C GLU A 1 18.39 -1.27 11.87
N GLY A 2 17.44 -2.23 12.00
CA GLY A 2 16.45 -2.26 13.07
C GLY A 2 15.03 -2.45 12.53
N PRO A 3 14.00 -2.64 13.40
CA PRO A 3 12.65 -2.93 13.00
C PRO A 3 12.05 -1.77 12.20
N LEU A 4 11.49 -2.09 11.04
CA LEU A 4 10.88 -1.11 10.13
C LEU A 4 9.45 -1.52 9.80
N LEU A 5 8.49 -0.68 10.11
CA LEU A 5 7.10 -0.86 9.70
C LEU A 5 6.80 0.07 8.52
N VAL A 6 6.67 -0.51 7.35
CA VAL A 6 6.28 0.22 6.14
C VAL A 6 4.76 0.20 6.03
N VAL A 7 4.17 1.37 5.90
CA VAL A 7 2.72 1.54 5.76
C VAL A 7 2.44 2.26 4.46
N ALA A 8 1.62 1.65 3.60
CA ALA A 8 1.30 2.21 2.30
C ALA A 8 -0.20 2.09 1.97
N ASN A 9 -0.70 2.98 1.08
CA ASN A 9 -1.95 2.76 0.39
C ASN A 9 -1.81 1.63 -0.64
N HIS A 10 -2.92 1.06 -1.08
CA HIS A 10 -2.95 -0.14 -1.94
C HIS A 10 -3.76 0.08 -3.23
N PRO A 11 -3.27 0.91 -4.17
CA PRO A 11 -4.01 1.18 -5.40
C PRO A 11 -3.92 0.09 -6.48
N GLY A 12 -3.00 -0.89 -6.35
CA GLY A 12 -2.81 -1.91 -7.39
C GLY A 12 -2.34 -3.27 -6.89
N SER A 13 -2.28 -4.25 -7.78
CA SER A 13 -1.89 -5.62 -7.43
C SER A 13 -0.37 -5.83 -7.35
N ALA A 14 0.43 -4.91 -7.90
CA ALA A 14 1.89 -5.01 -7.92
C ALA A 14 2.56 -4.08 -6.91
N ASP A 15 1.80 -3.44 -6.04
CA ASP A 15 2.27 -2.40 -5.11
C ASP A 15 3.36 -2.90 -4.17
N SER A 16 3.18 -4.11 -3.64
CA SER A 16 4.17 -4.74 -2.76
C SER A 16 5.51 -4.94 -3.46
N LEU A 17 5.51 -5.33 -4.72
CA LEU A 17 6.74 -5.50 -5.51
C LEU A 17 7.44 -4.15 -5.73
N GLY A 18 6.67 -3.09 -6.00
CA GLY A 18 7.20 -1.75 -6.13
C GLY A 18 7.85 -1.25 -4.83
N VAL A 19 7.17 -1.45 -3.69
CA VAL A 19 7.69 -1.07 -2.38
C VAL A 19 8.97 -1.86 -2.03
N VAL A 20 8.98 -3.18 -2.26
CA VAL A 20 10.17 -4.03 -2.03
C VAL A 20 11.35 -3.53 -2.87
N ALA A 21 11.13 -3.22 -4.13
CA ALA A 21 12.17 -2.70 -5.02
C ALA A 21 12.69 -1.32 -4.57
N ALA A 22 11.82 -0.45 -4.05
CA ALA A 22 12.18 0.89 -3.58
C ALA A 22 12.98 0.86 -2.27
N LEU A 23 12.61 -0.03 -1.34
CA LEU A 23 13.23 -0.11 -0.02
C LEU A 23 14.63 -0.75 -0.03
N LYS A 24 14.90 -1.63 -0.97
CA LYS A 24 16.17 -2.38 -1.09
C LYS A 24 16.57 -3.11 0.22
N ARG A 25 15.59 -3.56 1.00
CA ARG A 25 15.80 -4.35 2.23
C ARG A 25 15.46 -5.83 1.96
N PRO A 26 16.40 -6.77 2.16
CA PRO A 26 16.18 -8.20 1.90
C PRO A 26 15.31 -8.87 2.96
N ASP A 27 15.17 -8.26 4.14
CA ASP A 27 14.45 -8.76 5.31
C ASP A 27 12.97 -8.29 5.35
N ILE A 28 12.43 -7.79 4.23
CA ILE A 28 11.06 -7.31 4.19
C ILE A 28 10.05 -8.45 4.15
N ASN A 29 9.09 -8.42 5.06
CA ASN A 29 7.96 -9.33 5.14
C ASN A 29 6.68 -8.58 4.80
N ILE A 30 5.77 -9.18 4.05
CA ILE A 30 4.57 -8.52 3.54
C ILE A 30 3.34 -9.16 4.20
N LEU A 31 2.55 -8.36 4.91
CA LEU A 31 1.27 -8.79 5.42
C LEU A 31 0.24 -8.80 4.29
N ALA A 32 -0.07 -9.97 3.74
CA ALA A 32 -0.86 -10.13 2.53
C ALA A 32 -2.04 -11.08 2.71
N GLY A 33 -3.11 -10.84 1.95
CA GLY A 33 -4.18 -11.83 1.80
C GLY A 33 -3.68 -13.09 1.10
N HIS A 34 -4.21 -14.25 1.49
CA HIS A 34 -3.85 -15.52 0.86
C HIS A 34 -4.28 -15.55 -0.62
N LEU A 35 -3.33 -15.75 -1.51
CA LEU A 35 -3.52 -15.92 -2.95
C LEU A 35 -2.95 -17.27 -3.38
N HIS A 36 -3.79 -18.21 -3.81
CA HIS A 36 -3.38 -19.55 -4.24
C HIS A 36 -2.28 -19.55 -5.31
N MET A 37 -2.27 -18.54 -6.19
CA MET A 37 -1.25 -18.43 -7.24
C MET A 37 0.18 -18.22 -6.70
N MET A 38 0.34 -17.83 -5.43
CA MET A 38 1.65 -17.62 -4.80
C MET A 38 2.22 -18.90 -4.20
N GLU A 39 1.42 -19.96 -4.01
CA GLU A 39 1.87 -21.24 -3.45
C GLU A 39 2.97 -21.92 -4.30
N GLY A 40 3.01 -21.60 -5.59
CA GLY A 40 4.04 -22.10 -6.53
C GLY A 40 5.38 -21.32 -6.50
N LEU A 41 5.51 -20.30 -5.64
CA LEU A 41 6.67 -19.40 -5.58
C LEU A 41 7.30 -19.41 -4.18
N PRO A 42 8.06 -20.46 -3.79
CA PRO A 42 8.56 -20.65 -2.42
C PRO A 42 9.44 -19.47 -1.94
N GLU A 43 10.26 -18.91 -2.82
CA GLU A 43 11.11 -17.74 -2.48
C GLU A 43 10.29 -16.48 -2.15
N VAL A 44 9.11 -16.33 -2.76
CA VAL A 44 8.19 -15.23 -2.47
C VAL A 44 7.41 -15.53 -1.21
N THR A 45 6.92 -16.75 -1.05
CA THR A 45 6.04 -17.13 0.08
C THR A 45 6.73 -17.03 1.43
N ARG A 46 8.04 -17.23 1.52
CA ARG A 46 8.81 -17.06 2.78
C ARG A 46 8.81 -15.61 3.31
N HIS A 47 8.53 -14.63 2.44
CA HIS A 47 8.40 -13.23 2.77
C HIS A 47 6.95 -12.79 2.97
N LEU A 48 5.99 -13.73 2.90
CA LEU A 48 4.57 -13.42 3.04
C LEU A 48 4.04 -13.90 4.40
N ILE A 49 3.43 -12.99 5.12
CA ILE A 49 2.63 -13.28 6.32
C ILE A 49 1.18 -13.33 5.88
N PHE A 50 0.59 -14.53 5.81
CA PHE A 50 -0.73 -14.70 5.24
C PHE A 50 -1.86 -14.34 6.20
N LEU A 51 -2.67 -13.34 5.80
CA LEU A 51 -3.95 -13.03 6.42
C LEU A 51 -5.04 -13.92 5.83
N THR A 52 -5.64 -14.76 6.63
CA THR A 52 -6.81 -15.53 6.24
C THR A 52 -8.10 -14.89 6.74
N LYS A 53 -9.25 -15.32 6.19
CA LYS A 53 -10.57 -14.82 6.62
C LYS A 53 -10.95 -15.25 8.04
N ASN A 54 -10.35 -16.31 8.57
CA ASN A 54 -10.61 -16.82 9.90
C ASN A 54 -9.96 -15.90 10.96
N ALA A 55 -10.73 -15.54 12.00
CA ALA A 55 -10.27 -14.64 13.07
C ALA A 55 -9.04 -15.19 13.82
N THR A 56 -9.00 -16.49 14.10
CA THR A 56 -7.86 -17.15 14.77
C THR A 56 -6.57 -17.02 13.94
N ASN A 57 -6.67 -17.21 12.64
CA ASN A 57 -5.51 -17.11 11.75
C ASN A 57 -5.07 -15.65 11.55
N ARG A 58 -6.01 -14.68 11.58
CA ARG A 58 -5.63 -13.26 11.60
C ARG A 58 -4.79 -12.90 12.83
N MET A 59 -5.17 -13.41 14.00
CA MET A 59 -4.37 -13.24 15.22
C MET A 59 -2.98 -13.89 15.09
N GLY A 60 -2.89 -15.04 14.42
CA GLY A 60 -1.61 -15.70 14.11
C GLY A 60 -0.72 -14.80 13.23
N ALA A 61 -1.24 -14.29 12.15
CA ALA A 61 -0.52 -13.38 11.25
C ALA A 61 -0.07 -12.09 11.96
N MET A 62 -0.91 -11.53 12.84
CA MET A 62 -0.53 -10.37 13.66
C MET A 62 0.64 -10.70 14.60
N ARG A 63 0.61 -11.86 15.26
CA ARG A 63 1.72 -12.30 16.14
C ARG A 63 3.00 -12.53 15.36
N GLU A 64 2.90 -13.12 14.16
CA GLU A 64 4.06 -13.33 13.30
C GLU A 64 4.67 -11.99 12.87
N ALA A 65 3.86 -11.03 12.43
CA ALA A 65 4.35 -9.70 12.08
C ALA A 65 5.05 -9.00 13.26
N ILE A 66 4.50 -9.12 14.47
CA ILE A 66 5.12 -8.61 15.71
C ILE A 66 6.47 -9.30 15.94
N ALA A 67 6.53 -10.63 15.82
CA ALA A 67 7.77 -11.39 16.01
C ALA A 67 8.86 -11.00 15.01
N ARG A 68 8.48 -10.77 13.72
CA ARG A 68 9.41 -10.26 12.70
C ARG A 68 9.98 -8.88 13.09
N LEU A 69 9.11 -7.95 13.51
CA LEU A 69 9.57 -6.64 13.99
C LEU A 69 10.46 -6.77 15.23
N GLN A 70 10.14 -7.63 16.21
CA GLN A 70 10.97 -7.90 17.40
C GLN A 70 12.35 -8.45 17.04
N ASN A 71 12.45 -9.19 15.94
CA ASN A 71 13.72 -9.68 15.38
C ASN A 71 14.50 -8.61 14.58
N GLY A 72 14.02 -7.37 14.55
CA GLY A 72 14.66 -6.27 13.80
C GLY A 72 14.38 -6.27 12.30
N GLU A 73 13.47 -7.13 11.84
CA GLU A 73 13.09 -7.25 10.43
C GLU A 73 12.10 -6.15 10.00
N SER A 74 11.86 -6.06 8.69
CA SER A 74 10.91 -5.12 8.11
C SER A 74 9.57 -5.78 7.82
N VAL A 75 8.46 -5.06 8.08
CA VAL A 75 7.10 -5.51 7.75
C VAL A 75 6.40 -4.44 6.92
N LEU A 76 5.86 -4.83 5.76
CA LEU A 76 5.00 -4.01 4.91
C LEU A 76 3.53 -4.33 5.19
N VAL A 77 2.76 -3.29 5.42
CA VAL A 77 1.31 -3.38 5.69
C VAL A 77 0.53 -2.43 4.79
N PHE A 78 -0.56 -2.93 4.24
CA PHE A 78 -1.62 -2.15 3.59
C PHE A 78 -2.84 -2.11 4.51
N PRO A 79 -2.99 -1.06 5.37
CA PRO A 79 -3.89 -1.13 6.52
C PRO A 79 -5.37 -1.21 6.18
N ARG A 80 -5.77 -0.81 4.99
CA ARG A 80 -7.15 -0.97 4.54
C ARG A 80 -7.52 -2.43 4.26
N GLY A 81 -6.54 -3.26 3.88
CA GLY A 81 -6.73 -4.66 3.52
C GLY A 81 -7.49 -4.90 2.19
N PHE A 82 -7.80 -3.85 1.44
CA PHE A 82 -8.46 -3.88 0.13
C PHE A 82 -7.87 -2.82 -0.77
N LEU A 83 -8.12 -2.94 -2.10
CA LEU A 83 -7.70 -1.93 -3.06
C LEU A 83 -8.27 -0.55 -2.71
N GLU A 84 -7.40 0.45 -2.82
CA GLU A 84 -7.68 1.86 -2.59
C GLU A 84 -7.70 2.63 -3.91
N PRO A 85 -8.35 3.80 -3.96
CA PRO A 85 -8.27 4.66 -5.14
C PRO A 85 -6.83 5.04 -5.45
N ASP A 86 -6.44 4.98 -6.72
CA ASP A 86 -5.15 5.54 -7.18
C ASP A 86 -5.27 7.08 -7.17
N PRO A 87 -4.51 7.78 -6.32
CA PRO A 87 -4.67 9.22 -6.18
C PRO A 87 -4.32 10.02 -7.44
N ALA A 88 -3.64 9.41 -8.41
CA ALA A 88 -3.35 10.05 -9.69
C ALA A 88 -4.56 10.12 -10.63
N ILE A 89 -5.55 9.24 -10.48
CA ILE A 89 -6.67 9.10 -11.42
C ILE A 89 -8.04 8.94 -10.78
N LEU A 90 -8.13 8.68 -9.48
CA LEU A 90 -9.38 8.38 -8.80
C LEU A 90 -9.61 9.29 -7.59
N PRO A 91 -10.82 9.86 -7.42
CA PRO A 91 -11.19 10.54 -6.19
C PRO A 91 -11.34 9.55 -5.02
N GLY A 92 -11.33 10.08 -3.80
CA GLY A 92 -11.59 9.31 -2.58
C GLY A 92 -10.34 8.68 -1.97
N ALA A 93 -9.14 9.01 -2.43
CA ALA A 93 -7.89 8.54 -1.83
C ALA A 93 -7.76 9.05 -0.38
N LEU A 94 -8.16 10.30 -0.11
CA LEU A 94 -8.15 10.87 1.23
C LEU A 94 -9.14 10.17 2.17
N GLU A 95 -10.37 9.92 1.68
CA GLU A 95 -11.40 9.23 2.46
C GLU A 95 -11.01 7.78 2.77
N SER A 96 -10.27 7.11 1.87
CA SER A 96 -9.84 5.73 2.08
C SER A 96 -8.94 5.55 3.30
N LEU A 97 -8.17 6.57 3.69
CA LEU A 97 -7.34 6.55 4.90
C LEU A 97 -8.17 6.40 6.18
N ASN A 98 -9.41 6.91 6.20
CA ASN A 98 -10.31 6.76 7.34
C ASN A 98 -10.79 5.30 7.54
N GLN A 99 -10.67 4.47 6.50
CA GLN A 99 -11.04 3.05 6.53
C GLN A 99 -9.87 2.13 6.90
N TRP A 100 -8.71 2.69 7.24
CA TRP A 100 -7.55 1.94 7.69
C TRP A 100 -7.80 1.30 9.06
N THR A 101 -7.43 0.03 9.18
CA THR A 101 -7.56 -0.73 10.43
C THR A 101 -6.58 -0.22 11.50
N GLU A 102 -6.84 -0.55 12.75
CA GLU A 102 -5.98 -0.14 13.88
C GLU A 102 -4.74 -1.03 14.06
N SER A 103 -4.45 -1.93 13.13
CA SER A 103 -3.34 -2.88 13.22
C SER A 103 -1.97 -2.20 13.35
N VAL A 104 -1.79 -1.07 12.69
CA VAL A 104 -0.52 -0.33 12.70
C VAL A 104 -0.17 0.16 14.11
N GLY A 105 -1.12 0.75 14.82
CA GLY A 105 -0.92 1.17 16.20
C GLY A 105 -0.62 0.00 17.13
N VAL A 106 -1.22 -1.17 16.90
CA VAL A 106 -0.90 -2.38 17.67
C VAL A 106 0.55 -2.81 17.46
N PHE A 107 1.05 -2.79 16.21
CA PHE A 107 2.46 -3.13 15.93
C PHE A 107 3.41 -2.17 16.64
N LEU A 108 3.19 -0.86 16.51
CA LEU A 108 4.03 0.17 17.12
C LEU A 108 3.97 0.13 18.66
N HIS A 109 2.80 -0.17 19.24
CA HIS A 109 2.65 -0.36 20.67
C HIS A 109 3.43 -1.58 21.18
N LYS A 110 3.39 -2.70 20.46
CA LYS A 110 4.04 -3.96 20.85
C LYS A 110 5.55 -3.96 20.62
N VAL A 111 6.04 -3.14 19.67
CA VAL A 111 7.46 -3.03 19.33
C VAL A 111 7.82 -1.53 19.25
N PRO A 112 7.97 -0.84 20.38
CA PRO A 112 8.14 0.62 20.44
C PRO A 112 9.39 1.17 19.78
N GLU A 113 10.40 0.34 19.56
CA GLU A 113 11.64 0.66 18.83
C GLU A 113 11.48 0.70 17.33
N THR A 114 10.30 0.30 16.83
CA THR A 114 10.00 0.27 15.40
C THR A 114 9.97 1.68 14.83
N VAL A 115 10.66 1.85 13.71
CA VAL A 115 10.55 3.04 12.85
C VAL A 115 9.41 2.83 11.88
N LEU A 116 8.48 3.79 11.82
CA LEU A 116 7.42 3.85 10.81
C LEU A 116 7.95 4.54 9.56
N GLN A 117 7.77 3.91 8.39
CA GLN A 117 8.02 4.49 7.08
C GLN A 117 6.70 4.60 6.31
N PRO A 118 6.09 5.79 6.23
CA PRO A 118 4.92 5.99 5.38
C PRO A 118 5.34 6.05 3.91
N MET A 119 4.58 5.38 3.04
CA MET A 119 4.79 5.39 1.58
C MET A 119 3.48 5.62 0.85
N LEU A 120 3.49 6.50 -0.15
CA LEU A 120 2.36 6.75 -1.02
C LEU A 120 2.65 6.17 -2.40
N ILE A 121 1.74 5.31 -2.87
CA ILE A 121 1.81 4.64 -4.17
C ILE A 121 0.77 5.26 -5.10
N SER A 122 1.17 5.53 -6.34
CA SER A 122 0.30 6.07 -7.36
C SER A 122 0.73 5.66 -8.77
N HIS A 123 -0.05 6.02 -9.78
CA HIS A 123 0.21 5.69 -11.19
C HIS A 123 0.28 4.18 -11.43
N VAL A 124 -0.66 3.43 -10.86
CA VAL A 124 -0.73 1.97 -11.05
C VAL A 124 -1.73 1.57 -12.13
N VAL A 125 -2.73 2.42 -12.38
CA VAL A 125 -3.73 2.20 -13.43
C VAL A 125 -3.56 3.24 -14.54
N SER A 126 -3.32 2.79 -15.78
CA SER A 126 -3.18 3.73 -16.89
C SER A 126 -4.52 4.38 -17.24
N PRO A 127 -4.53 5.67 -17.64
CA PRO A 127 -5.74 6.33 -18.15
C PRO A 127 -6.39 5.56 -19.30
N LYS A 128 -5.58 4.91 -20.15
CA LYS A 128 -6.04 4.08 -21.25
C LYS A 128 -6.78 2.83 -20.78
N ALA A 129 -6.34 2.21 -19.68
CA ALA A 129 -7.05 1.08 -19.07
C ALA A 129 -8.34 1.54 -18.39
N TRP A 130 -8.27 2.64 -17.66
CA TRP A 130 -9.43 3.21 -16.95
C TRP A 130 -10.55 3.64 -17.89
N ASN A 131 -10.20 4.30 -19.00
CA ASN A 131 -11.16 4.76 -20.01
C ASN A 131 -11.47 3.71 -21.10
N GLY A 132 -10.84 2.54 -21.02
CA GLY A 132 -11.08 1.45 -21.96
C GLY A 132 -12.48 0.87 -21.86
N LEU A 133 -13.01 0.38 -23.00
CA LEU A 133 -14.37 -0.16 -23.11
C LEU A 133 -14.71 -1.19 -22.00
N PRO A 134 -13.87 -2.20 -21.71
CA PRO A 134 -14.19 -3.18 -20.67
C PRO A 134 -14.38 -2.55 -19.28
N ALA A 135 -13.58 -1.54 -18.92
CA ALA A 135 -13.66 -0.87 -17.65
C ALA A 135 -14.83 0.11 -17.57
N SER A 136 -15.14 0.80 -18.66
CA SER A 136 -16.23 1.80 -18.73
C SER A 136 -17.62 1.18 -18.55
N LEU A 137 -17.79 -0.10 -18.84
CA LEU A 137 -19.05 -0.84 -18.64
C LEU A 137 -19.32 -1.22 -17.18
N ALA A 138 -18.37 -1.00 -16.28
CA ALA A 138 -18.54 -1.35 -14.87
C ALA A 138 -19.49 -0.40 -14.15
N LYS A 139 -20.42 -0.94 -13.37
CA LYS A 139 -21.44 -0.18 -12.62
C LYS A 139 -20.89 0.57 -11.40
N THR A 140 -19.69 0.22 -10.90
CA THR A 140 -19.09 0.85 -9.71
C THR A 140 -17.62 1.17 -9.97
N SER A 141 -17.12 2.25 -9.35
CA SER A 141 -15.69 2.64 -9.45
C SER A 141 -14.75 1.53 -9.01
N LYS A 142 -15.09 0.79 -7.94
CA LYS A 142 -14.31 -0.35 -7.47
C LYS A 142 -14.18 -1.44 -8.53
N ARG A 143 -15.31 -1.82 -9.17
CA ARG A 143 -15.31 -2.85 -10.22
C ARG A 143 -14.61 -2.36 -11.49
N ARG A 144 -14.79 -1.08 -11.83
CA ARG A 144 -14.08 -0.44 -12.93
C ARG A 144 -12.57 -0.49 -12.72
N HIS A 145 -12.10 -0.17 -11.53
CA HIS A 145 -10.68 -0.25 -11.16
C HIS A 145 -10.13 -1.66 -11.33
N GLN A 146 -10.82 -2.67 -10.81
CA GLN A 146 -10.42 -4.08 -10.96
C GLN A 146 -10.34 -4.52 -12.42
N ILE A 147 -11.36 -4.19 -13.22
CA ILE A 147 -11.38 -4.53 -14.66
C ILE A 147 -10.28 -3.80 -15.41
N ALA A 148 -10.05 -2.50 -15.11
CA ALA A 148 -8.98 -1.72 -15.72
C ALA A 148 -7.60 -2.36 -15.48
N MET A 149 -7.31 -2.77 -14.23
CA MET A 149 -6.05 -3.46 -13.91
C MET A 149 -5.90 -4.79 -14.65
N ILE A 150 -6.92 -5.64 -14.63
CA ILE A 150 -6.88 -6.94 -15.33
C ILE A 150 -6.65 -6.71 -16.82
N TRP A 151 -7.36 -5.76 -17.41
CA TRP A 151 -7.23 -5.43 -18.82
C TRP A 151 -5.84 -4.87 -19.16
N GLN A 152 -5.31 -4.02 -18.28
CA GLN A 152 -3.95 -3.48 -18.41
C GLN A 152 -2.92 -4.62 -18.43
N PHE A 153 -2.96 -5.55 -17.47
CA PHE A 153 -2.06 -6.71 -17.42
C PHE A 153 -2.18 -7.58 -18.68
N ALA A 154 -3.41 -7.88 -19.12
CA ALA A 154 -3.62 -8.67 -20.33
C ALA A 154 -3.01 -8.00 -21.56
N ARG A 155 -3.14 -6.69 -21.70
CA ARG A 155 -2.55 -5.91 -22.81
C ARG A 155 -1.02 -5.87 -22.74
N GLN A 156 -0.46 -5.72 -21.54
CA GLN A 156 1.00 -5.76 -21.33
C GLN A 156 1.58 -7.14 -21.67
N ALA A 157 0.89 -8.22 -21.29
CA ALA A 157 1.30 -9.59 -21.60
C ALA A 157 1.29 -9.91 -23.10
N THR A 158 0.43 -9.25 -23.89
CA THR A 158 0.36 -9.42 -25.35
C THR A 158 1.38 -8.58 -26.13
N GLY A 159 2.30 -7.90 -25.44
CA GLY A 159 3.34 -7.07 -26.08
C GLY A 159 2.85 -5.73 -26.67
N LYS A 160 1.53 -5.47 -26.65
CA LYS A 160 0.94 -4.20 -27.10
C LYS A 160 0.96 -3.19 -25.97
N SER A 161 2.16 -2.69 -25.63
CA SER A 161 2.39 -1.94 -24.39
C SER A 161 2.21 -0.42 -24.48
N ASP A 162 2.05 0.16 -25.66
CA ASP A 162 1.96 1.61 -25.82
C ASP A 162 0.77 2.22 -25.09
N GLY A 163 1.07 3.09 -24.11
CA GLY A 163 0.08 3.73 -23.24
C GLY A 163 -0.59 2.79 -22.22
N TRP A 164 -0.13 1.51 -22.14
CA TRP A 164 -0.57 0.55 -21.13
C TRP A 164 0.44 0.37 -20.00
N ARG A 165 1.73 0.66 -20.26
CA ARG A 165 2.78 0.74 -19.26
C ARG A 165 2.85 2.16 -18.75
N ILE A 166 2.66 2.31 -17.46
CA ILE A 166 2.91 3.58 -16.76
C ILE A 166 3.91 3.29 -15.64
N PRO A 167 4.87 4.18 -15.40
CA PRO A 167 5.79 4.01 -14.29
C PRO A 167 5.03 4.22 -12.97
N MET A 168 4.96 3.17 -12.16
CA MET A 168 4.49 3.30 -10.78
C MET A 168 5.34 4.32 -10.05
N ARG A 169 4.71 5.21 -9.30
CA ARG A 169 5.40 6.22 -8.47
C ARG A 169 5.21 5.89 -7.00
N ILE A 170 6.32 5.93 -6.27
CA ILE A 170 6.34 5.69 -4.82
C ILE A 170 7.00 6.90 -4.17
N PHE A 171 6.27 7.54 -3.28
CA PHE A 171 6.74 8.69 -2.50
C PHE A 171 6.94 8.24 -1.07
N ALA A 172 8.16 8.38 -0.57
CA ALA A 172 8.49 8.09 0.82
C ALA A 172 8.27 9.34 1.68
N GLY A 173 7.47 9.22 2.72
CA GLY A 173 7.39 10.24 3.76
C GLY A 173 8.59 10.17 4.70
N GLN A 174 8.68 11.13 5.63
CA GLN A 174 9.73 11.11 6.64
C GLN A 174 9.53 9.93 7.59
N PRO A 175 10.58 9.11 7.82
CA PRO A 175 10.53 8.07 8.83
C PRO A 175 10.33 8.69 10.23
N VAL A 176 9.62 7.97 11.09
CA VAL A 176 9.31 8.46 12.44
C VAL A 176 9.27 7.32 13.44
N SER A 177 9.75 7.53 14.65
CA SER A 177 9.66 6.52 15.72
C SER A 177 8.25 6.47 16.33
N ALA A 178 7.90 5.33 16.92
CA ALA A 178 6.61 5.18 17.61
C ALA A 178 6.44 6.18 18.76
N LYS A 179 7.54 6.49 19.49
CA LYS A 179 7.53 7.45 20.59
C LYS A 179 7.31 8.89 20.15
N GLU A 180 7.78 9.26 18.96
CA GLU A 180 7.51 10.59 18.39
C GLU A 180 6.06 10.73 17.91
N LEU A 181 5.41 9.61 17.54
CA LEU A 181 4.00 9.59 17.16
C LEU A 181 3.07 9.70 18.38
N SER A 182 3.37 8.94 19.44
CA SER A 182 2.67 8.97 20.72
C SER A 182 3.65 8.64 21.86
N PRO A 183 4.01 9.62 22.70
CA PRO A 183 4.90 9.36 23.85
C PRO A 183 4.37 8.31 24.81
N ALA A 184 3.04 8.21 24.97
CA ALA A 184 2.38 7.20 25.79
C ALA A 184 2.25 5.84 25.10
N LEU A 185 2.59 5.76 23.79
CA LEU A 185 2.41 4.57 22.95
C LEU A 185 0.96 4.06 22.94
N ASP A 186 -0.01 4.95 23.07
CA ASP A 186 -1.43 4.59 22.98
C ASP A 186 -1.80 4.16 21.56
N VAL A 187 -2.48 3.02 21.46
CA VAL A 187 -2.82 2.40 20.16
C VAL A 187 -3.69 3.32 19.28
N ARG A 188 -4.64 4.07 19.87
CA ARG A 188 -5.53 4.94 19.11
C ARG A 188 -4.80 6.19 18.65
N GLU A 189 -4.00 6.79 19.53
CA GLU A 189 -3.14 7.94 19.19
C GLU A 189 -2.15 7.58 18.08
N LEU A 190 -1.48 6.41 18.19
CA LEU A 190 -0.57 5.91 17.16
C LEU A 190 -1.28 5.75 15.81
N ASN A 191 -2.46 5.12 15.78
CA ASN A 191 -3.21 4.97 14.53
C ASN A 191 -3.67 6.30 13.95
N GLN A 192 -4.10 7.24 14.79
CA GLN A 192 -4.47 8.59 14.33
C GLN A 192 -3.25 9.32 13.76
N ALA A 193 -2.13 9.33 14.48
CA ALA A 193 -0.91 9.99 14.01
C ALA A 193 -0.39 9.39 12.68
N VAL A 194 -0.48 8.07 12.50
CA VAL A 194 -0.14 7.42 11.23
C VAL A 194 -1.04 7.89 10.09
N ARG A 195 -2.37 7.95 10.31
CA ARG A 195 -3.30 8.46 9.31
C ARG A 195 -3.03 9.92 8.94
N GLU A 196 -2.75 10.77 9.93
CA GLU A 196 -2.42 12.18 9.68
C GLU A 196 -1.10 12.32 8.89
N ARG A 197 -0.09 11.49 9.18
CA ARG A 197 1.16 11.45 8.40
C ARG A 197 0.92 11.04 6.95
N MET A 198 0.10 10.02 6.72
CA MET A 198 -0.25 9.59 5.36
C MET A 198 -1.09 10.64 4.63
N LYS A 199 -2.01 11.29 5.33
CA LYS A 199 -2.78 12.42 4.79
C LYS A 199 -1.87 13.58 4.38
N ALA A 200 -0.93 13.97 5.25
CA ALA A 200 0.03 15.03 4.93
C ALA A 200 0.90 14.66 3.71
N LEU A 201 1.37 13.40 3.64
CA LEU A 201 2.12 12.90 2.48
C LEU A 201 1.26 12.94 1.20
N LEU A 202 0.01 12.46 1.27
CA LEU A 202 -0.92 12.49 0.15
C LEU A 202 -1.14 13.92 -0.35
N LEU A 203 -1.44 14.87 0.54
CA LEU A 203 -1.71 16.27 0.19
C LEU A 203 -0.45 17.01 -0.30
N SER A 204 0.74 16.61 0.12
CA SER A 204 2.00 17.17 -0.39
C SER A 204 2.27 16.81 -1.84
N VAL A 205 1.81 15.63 -2.28
CA VAL A 205 1.97 15.14 -3.66
C VAL A 205 0.76 15.50 -4.52
N TYR A 206 -0.43 15.38 -3.96
CA TYR A 206 -1.73 15.65 -4.59
C TYR A 206 -2.52 16.66 -3.76
N PRO A 207 -2.33 17.97 -3.96
CA PRO A 207 -3.00 19.00 -3.16
C PRO A 207 -4.53 18.96 -3.22
N ASP A 208 -5.10 18.49 -4.33
CA ASP A 208 -6.53 18.26 -4.51
C ASP A 208 -6.78 16.80 -4.95
N PRO A 209 -6.76 15.83 -4.01
CA PRO A 209 -6.89 14.43 -4.34
C PRO A 209 -8.31 14.01 -4.77
N ASP A 210 -9.29 14.90 -4.64
CA ASP A 210 -10.66 14.67 -5.09
C ASP A 210 -10.89 15.18 -6.52
N GLN A 211 -9.93 15.90 -7.11
CA GLN A 211 -9.88 16.27 -8.53
C GLN A 211 -8.71 15.57 -9.24
N PRO A 212 -8.76 14.24 -9.38
CA PRO A 212 -7.72 13.48 -10.05
C PRO A 212 -7.71 13.84 -11.55
N GLY A 213 -6.53 13.88 -12.13
CA GLY A 213 -6.35 14.17 -13.56
C GLY A 213 -5.87 15.59 -13.87
N LEU A 214 -5.81 16.47 -12.92
CA LEU A 214 -4.93 17.62 -12.99
C LEU A 214 -3.53 17.11 -12.65
N LEU A 215 -2.81 16.66 -13.71
CA LEU A 215 -1.38 16.35 -13.60
C LEU A 215 -0.72 17.53 -12.88
N ASN A 216 -0.20 17.29 -11.68
CA ASN A 216 0.61 18.29 -11.01
C ASN A 216 1.86 18.53 -11.87
N PRO A 217 2.00 19.67 -12.57
CA PRO A 217 3.13 19.94 -13.47
C PRO A 217 4.47 20.05 -12.73
N ALA A 218 4.44 20.07 -11.40
CA ALA A 218 5.63 20.18 -10.55
C ALA A 218 6.38 18.85 -10.34
N ILE A 219 5.88 17.72 -10.84
CA ILE A 219 6.61 16.45 -10.75
C ILE A 219 7.39 16.25 -12.04
N PRO A 220 8.75 16.31 -12.00
CA PRO A 220 9.56 16.12 -13.19
C PRO A 220 9.26 14.78 -13.86
N GLN A 221 8.97 14.82 -15.16
CA GLN A 221 8.95 13.61 -15.98
C GLN A 221 10.41 13.25 -16.27
N SER A 222 11.00 12.43 -15.38
CA SER A 222 12.33 11.84 -15.58
C SER A 222 12.21 10.39 -16.00
#